data_59fd9d1aecf8441cd0124e4a8c992d3b
#
_entry.id   59fd9d1aecf8441cd0124e4a8c992d3b
#
_cell.length_a   1.000
_cell.length_b   1.000
_cell.length_c   1.000
_cell.angle_alpha   90.00
_cell.angle_beta   90.00
_cell.angle_gamma   90.00
#
_symmetry.space_group_name_H-M   'P 1'
#
loop_
_entity.id
_entity.type
_entity.pdbx_description
1 polymer ?
#
loop_
_entity_poly.entity_id
_entity_poly.type
_entity_poly.pdbx_seq_one_letter_code
_entity_poly.pdbx_strand_id
1 'polypeptide(L)'
;MVDDTEQRVILLTGASRGIGHATVRKFSEEKWRVITCSRQAFDPKCPWPGGEDNHVQVDLSNPNNTLEAIEEVKKRLDGKLHALVNNAGISPKGDEGERLDSLGTDLSIWGKVFHVNFFASVILARGLKEELLQAQGAIVNVTSIAGSRVHPFAGAAYATSKAALG
;
A
#
# COMPACT_ATOMS: atom_id res chain seq x y z
N MET A 1 4.20 -22.88 -19.00
CA MET A 1 4.08 -23.66 -17.74
C MET A 1 4.72 -22.82 -16.66
N VAL A 2 3.97 -22.38 -15.66
CA VAL A 2 4.54 -21.69 -14.49
C VAL A 2 5.33 -22.75 -13.73
N ASP A 3 6.60 -22.47 -13.43
CA ASP A 3 7.44 -23.36 -12.61
C ASP A 3 6.84 -23.40 -11.21
N ASP A 4 6.25 -24.53 -10.84
CA ASP A 4 5.51 -24.72 -9.57
C ASP A 4 6.45 -24.78 -8.35
N THR A 5 7.77 -24.62 -8.58
CA THR A 5 8.81 -24.66 -7.54
C THR A 5 9.23 -23.26 -7.08
N GLU A 6 8.89 -22.20 -7.81
CA GLU A 6 9.31 -20.83 -7.47
C GLU A 6 8.36 -20.20 -6.43
N GLN A 7 8.93 -19.74 -5.31
CA GLN A 7 8.15 -19.05 -4.28
C GLN A 7 7.62 -17.72 -4.81
N ARG A 8 6.31 -17.55 -4.88
CA ARG A 8 5.67 -16.30 -5.30
C ARG A 8 5.92 -15.18 -4.29
N VAL A 9 6.13 -13.97 -4.80
CA VAL A 9 6.41 -12.77 -3.97
C VAL A 9 5.31 -11.74 -4.13
N ILE A 10 4.84 -11.19 -3.02
CA ILE A 10 3.90 -10.08 -2.97
C ILE A 10 4.51 -8.89 -2.23
N LEU A 11 4.33 -7.69 -2.76
CA LEU A 11 4.55 -6.44 -2.04
C LEU A 11 3.21 -5.87 -1.58
N LEU A 12 3.08 -5.59 -0.29
CA LEU A 12 1.87 -5.06 0.33
C LEU A 12 2.15 -3.76 1.07
N THR A 13 1.46 -2.69 0.71
CA THR A 13 1.53 -1.42 1.44
C THR A 13 0.46 -1.33 2.54
N GLY A 14 0.76 -0.63 3.62
CA GLY A 14 -0.19 -0.45 4.74
C GLY A 14 -0.43 -1.73 5.53
N ALA A 15 0.62 -2.51 5.77
CA ALA A 15 0.55 -3.84 6.36
C ALA A 15 0.35 -3.88 7.88
N SER A 16 0.52 -2.77 8.59
CA SER A 16 0.62 -2.75 10.06
C SER A 16 -0.70 -3.07 10.80
N ARG A 17 -1.85 -2.94 10.14
CA ARG A 17 -3.17 -3.17 10.76
C ARG A 17 -4.26 -3.49 9.75
N GLY A 18 -5.43 -3.90 10.26
CA GLY A 18 -6.67 -4.04 9.48
C GLY A 18 -6.54 -4.99 8.30
N ILE A 19 -7.02 -4.57 7.13
CA ILE A 19 -7.01 -5.35 5.90
C ILE A 19 -5.59 -5.77 5.52
N GLY A 20 -4.63 -4.84 5.57
CA GLY A 20 -3.24 -5.15 5.25
C GLY A 20 -2.66 -6.25 6.13
N HIS A 21 -2.85 -6.19 7.45
CA HIS A 21 -2.36 -7.23 8.35
C HIS A 21 -3.03 -8.60 8.09
N ALA A 22 -4.34 -8.61 7.84
CA ALA A 22 -5.05 -9.84 7.48
C ALA A 22 -4.53 -10.43 6.16
N THR A 23 -4.21 -9.57 5.19
CA THR A 23 -3.61 -9.97 3.91
C THR A 23 -2.23 -10.58 4.09
N VAL A 24 -1.36 -10.00 4.94
CA VAL A 24 -0.05 -10.58 5.28
C VAL A 24 -0.21 -12.01 5.78
N ARG A 25 -1.12 -12.22 6.74
CA ARG A 25 -1.39 -13.56 7.28
C ARG A 25 -1.82 -14.54 6.21
N LYS A 26 -2.83 -14.15 5.42
CA LYS A 26 -3.39 -15.03 4.38
C LYS A 26 -2.35 -15.45 3.34
N PHE A 27 -1.57 -14.51 2.81
CA PHE A 27 -0.54 -14.83 1.84
C PHE A 27 0.62 -15.64 2.44
N SER A 28 0.97 -15.41 3.71
CA SER A 28 1.97 -16.24 4.41
C SER A 28 1.49 -17.68 4.62
N GLU A 29 0.21 -17.89 4.95
CA GLU A 29 -0.42 -19.23 5.03
C GLU A 29 -0.36 -19.96 3.68
N GLU A 30 -0.53 -19.23 2.58
CA GLU A 30 -0.43 -19.75 1.20
C GLU A 30 1.02 -19.85 0.68
N LYS A 31 2.02 -19.74 1.58
CA LYS A 31 3.45 -19.89 1.29
C LYS A 31 4.04 -18.81 0.36
N TRP A 32 3.37 -17.70 0.18
CA TRP A 32 3.96 -16.56 -0.51
C TRP A 32 5.01 -15.88 0.37
N ARG A 33 6.08 -15.41 -0.26
CA ARG A 33 6.97 -14.45 0.39
C ARG A 33 6.30 -13.08 0.39
N VAL A 34 6.06 -12.54 1.58
CA VAL A 34 5.37 -11.25 1.74
C VAL A 34 6.39 -10.18 2.08
N ILE A 35 6.56 -9.18 1.22
CA ILE A 35 7.29 -7.96 1.51
C ILE A 35 6.27 -6.90 1.91
N THR A 36 6.52 -6.19 2.99
CA THR A 36 5.59 -5.19 3.53
C THR A 36 6.19 -3.80 3.56
N CYS A 37 5.33 -2.80 3.33
CA CYS A 37 5.66 -1.39 3.52
C CYS A 37 4.69 -0.75 4.52
N SER A 38 5.22 -0.05 5.53
CA SER A 38 4.42 0.78 6.42
C SER A 38 5.23 1.90 7.07
N ARG A 39 4.54 2.87 7.66
CA ARG A 39 5.19 3.95 8.43
C ARG A 39 5.77 3.47 9.75
N GLN A 40 5.22 2.41 10.31
CA GLN A 40 5.69 1.83 11.56
C GLN A 40 6.92 0.96 11.29
N ALA A 41 7.86 0.95 12.22
CA ALA A 41 8.90 -0.06 12.23
C ALA A 41 8.30 -1.46 12.38
N PHE A 42 9.06 -2.48 12.04
CA PHE A 42 8.64 -3.86 12.27
C PHE A 42 8.39 -4.10 13.76
N ASP A 43 7.27 -4.73 14.09
CA ASP A 43 6.98 -5.15 15.46
C ASP A 43 7.50 -6.58 15.68
N PRO A 44 8.52 -6.78 16.52
CA PRO A 44 9.06 -8.13 16.81
C PRO A 44 8.04 -9.12 17.38
N LYS A 45 6.93 -8.62 17.91
CA LYS A 45 5.83 -9.45 18.41
C LYS A 45 4.87 -9.90 17.30
N CYS A 46 5.04 -9.38 16.09
CA CYS A 46 4.21 -9.79 14.96
C CYS A 46 4.55 -11.24 14.59
N PRO A 47 3.58 -12.18 14.57
CA PRO A 47 3.82 -13.59 14.28
C PRO A 47 4.10 -13.88 12.80
N TRP A 48 4.32 -12.85 12.00
CA TRP A 48 4.59 -13.00 10.58
C TRP A 48 5.98 -13.61 10.32
N PRO A 49 6.05 -14.75 9.61
CA PRO A 49 7.32 -15.49 9.42
C PRO A 49 8.33 -14.75 8.53
N GLY A 50 7.88 -13.77 7.72
CA GLY A 50 8.78 -12.96 6.88
C GLY A 50 9.73 -12.05 7.66
N GLY A 51 9.38 -11.69 8.89
CA GLY A 51 10.21 -10.93 9.80
C GLY A 51 10.64 -9.54 9.29
N GLU A 52 11.58 -8.95 10.00
CA GLU A 52 12.10 -7.62 9.74
C GLU A 52 12.75 -7.49 8.35
N ASP A 53 13.44 -8.53 7.88
CA ASP A 53 14.12 -8.55 6.58
C ASP A 53 13.19 -8.32 5.39
N ASN A 54 11.91 -8.61 5.54
CA ASN A 54 10.89 -8.38 4.52
C ASN A 54 10.00 -7.16 4.84
N HIS A 55 10.42 -6.30 5.78
CA HIS A 55 9.72 -5.06 6.08
C HIS A 55 10.52 -3.83 5.64
N VAL A 56 9.86 -2.92 4.92
CA VAL A 56 10.41 -1.62 4.52
C VAL A 56 9.62 -0.53 5.23
N GLN A 57 10.27 0.18 6.13
CA GLN A 57 9.67 1.33 6.78
C GLN A 57 9.65 2.52 5.83
N VAL A 58 8.47 3.06 5.53
CA VAL A 58 8.31 4.18 4.59
C VAL A 58 7.09 5.04 4.92
N ASP A 59 7.25 6.35 4.84
CA ASP A 59 6.14 7.30 4.79
C ASP A 59 5.80 7.63 3.33
N LEU A 60 4.72 7.02 2.84
CA LEU A 60 4.22 7.20 1.48
C LEU A 60 3.62 8.60 1.21
N SER A 61 3.54 9.48 2.21
CA SER A 61 3.15 10.88 1.99
C SER A 61 4.27 11.72 1.37
N ASN A 62 5.50 11.19 1.34
CA ASN A 62 6.65 11.83 0.70
C ASN A 62 7.06 11.02 -0.54
N PRO A 63 7.03 11.63 -1.75
CA PRO A 63 7.43 10.96 -2.99
C PRO A 63 8.86 10.43 -2.97
N ASN A 64 9.81 11.17 -2.39
CA ASN A 64 11.22 10.76 -2.32
C ASN A 64 11.38 9.50 -1.47
N ASN A 65 10.71 9.44 -0.31
CA ASN A 65 10.71 8.24 0.52
C ASN A 65 10.13 7.04 -0.24
N THR A 66 9.10 7.27 -1.08
CA THR A 66 8.52 6.20 -1.90
C THR A 66 9.51 5.69 -2.94
N LEU A 67 10.31 6.59 -3.56
CA LEU A 67 11.37 6.21 -4.50
C LEU A 67 12.49 5.42 -3.80
N GLU A 68 12.93 5.86 -2.63
CA GLU A 68 13.91 5.15 -1.81
C GLU A 68 13.40 3.76 -1.41
N ALA A 69 12.14 3.66 -1.01
CA ALA A 69 11.53 2.38 -0.67
C ALA A 69 11.48 1.41 -1.86
N ILE A 70 11.30 1.89 -3.09
CA ILE A 70 11.37 1.06 -4.30
C ILE A 70 12.74 0.42 -4.42
N GLU A 71 13.81 1.18 -4.23
CA GLU A 71 15.17 0.64 -4.30
C GLU A 71 15.43 -0.40 -3.19
N GLU A 72 14.89 -0.15 -1.98
CA GLU A 72 14.98 -1.11 -0.88
C GLU A 72 14.17 -2.40 -1.15
N VAL A 73 13.00 -2.28 -1.77
CA VAL A 73 12.20 -3.43 -2.21
C VAL A 73 12.95 -4.22 -3.28
N LYS A 74 13.50 -3.56 -4.30
CA LYS A 74 14.26 -4.20 -5.38
C LYS A 74 15.43 -5.04 -4.87
N LYS A 75 16.16 -4.56 -3.86
CA LYS A 75 17.25 -5.32 -3.21
C LYS A 75 16.77 -6.64 -2.58
N ARG A 76 15.49 -6.71 -2.21
CA ARG A 76 14.87 -7.90 -1.61
C ARG A 76 14.18 -8.81 -2.63
N LEU A 77 13.99 -8.33 -3.86
CA LEU A 77 13.41 -9.10 -4.94
C LEU A 77 14.49 -9.83 -5.73
N ASP A 78 14.22 -11.05 -6.14
CA ASP A 78 15.05 -11.80 -7.08
C ASP A 78 14.65 -11.48 -8.53
N GLY A 79 14.41 -10.20 -8.82
CA GLY A 79 13.99 -9.68 -10.12
C GLY A 79 12.53 -9.92 -10.49
N LYS A 80 11.73 -10.57 -9.63
CA LYS A 80 10.34 -10.91 -9.90
C LYS A 80 9.40 -10.44 -8.79
N LEU A 81 8.28 -9.84 -9.17
CA LEU A 81 7.19 -9.44 -8.27
C LEU A 81 5.86 -9.97 -8.81
N HIS A 82 5.26 -10.93 -8.14
CA HIS A 82 4.03 -11.59 -8.60
C HIS A 82 2.76 -10.81 -8.25
N ALA A 83 2.79 -9.99 -7.19
CA ALA A 83 1.68 -9.11 -6.86
C ALA A 83 2.16 -7.82 -6.18
N LEU A 84 1.63 -6.69 -6.62
CA LEU A 84 1.70 -5.40 -5.93
C LEU A 84 0.31 -5.07 -5.38
N VAL A 85 0.17 -5.02 -4.04
CA VAL A 85 -1.10 -4.65 -3.39
C VAL A 85 -0.99 -3.26 -2.78
N ASN A 86 -1.61 -2.30 -3.41
CA ASN A 86 -1.74 -0.92 -2.97
C ASN A 86 -2.90 -0.82 -1.97
N ASN A 87 -2.61 -1.11 -0.69
CA ASN A 87 -3.60 -1.09 0.40
C ASN A 87 -3.42 0.12 1.33
N ALA A 88 -2.24 0.74 1.36
CA ALA A 88 -2.03 1.92 2.19
C ALA A 88 -3.06 3.01 1.88
N GLY A 89 -3.60 3.60 2.94
CA GLY A 89 -4.55 4.69 2.82
C GLY A 89 -4.75 5.42 4.12
N ILE A 90 -5.01 6.72 4.02
CA ILE A 90 -5.34 7.59 5.14
C ILE A 90 -6.67 8.28 4.89
N SER A 91 -7.46 8.44 5.96
CA SER A 91 -8.72 9.17 5.98
C SER A 91 -8.72 10.08 7.20
N PRO A 92 -8.06 11.24 7.13
CA PRO A 92 -8.01 12.18 8.25
C PRO A 92 -9.41 12.60 8.70
N LYS A 93 -9.50 12.92 9.98
CA LYS A 93 -10.69 13.44 10.64
C LYS A 93 -10.36 14.80 11.24
N GLY A 94 -11.38 15.60 11.50
CA GLY A 94 -11.23 16.78 12.32
C GLY A 94 -10.99 16.45 13.79
N ASP A 95 -10.79 17.46 14.61
CA ASP A 95 -10.37 17.32 16.00
C ASP A 95 -11.39 16.58 16.88
N GLU A 96 -12.67 16.68 16.53
CA GLU A 96 -13.78 15.96 17.20
C GLU A 96 -14.13 14.64 16.51
N GLY A 97 -13.31 14.17 15.54
CA GLY A 97 -13.54 12.95 14.78
C GLY A 97 -14.53 13.10 13.63
N GLU A 98 -14.97 14.31 13.33
CA GLU A 98 -15.90 14.63 12.26
C GLU A 98 -15.30 14.43 10.87
N ARG A 99 -16.17 14.34 9.89
CA ARG A 99 -15.81 14.23 8.48
C ARG A 99 -15.28 15.58 7.98
N LEU A 100 -14.09 15.57 7.39
CA LEU A 100 -13.55 16.75 6.72
C LEU A 100 -14.30 17.00 5.39
N ASP A 101 -14.88 18.19 5.25
CA ASP A 101 -15.61 18.61 4.05
C ASP A 101 -14.67 19.13 2.94
N SER A 102 -15.25 19.55 1.82
CA SER A 102 -14.47 20.04 0.67
C SER A 102 -14.07 21.51 0.76
N LEU A 103 -14.76 22.31 1.55
CA LEU A 103 -14.58 23.77 1.60
C LEU A 103 -13.63 24.18 2.74
N GLY A 104 -13.76 23.54 3.91
CA GLY A 104 -12.97 23.86 5.08
C GLY A 104 -11.67 23.07 5.22
N THR A 105 -11.48 22.00 4.44
CA THR A 105 -10.28 21.16 4.53
C THR A 105 -9.07 21.86 3.90
N ASP A 106 -7.99 22.01 4.67
CA ASP A 106 -6.73 22.60 4.19
C ASP A 106 -6.15 21.82 3.00
N LEU A 107 -5.60 22.54 2.01
CA LEU A 107 -5.02 21.95 0.82
C LEU A 107 -3.81 21.05 1.11
N SER A 108 -3.10 21.27 2.22
CA SER A 108 -2.02 20.39 2.65
C SER A 108 -2.53 19.01 3.03
N ILE A 109 -3.71 18.93 3.63
CA ILE A 109 -4.40 17.66 3.94
C ILE A 109 -4.81 16.96 2.65
N TRP A 110 -5.38 17.71 1.69
CA TRP A 110 -5.68 17.18 0.36
C TRP A 110 -4.43 16.58 -0.30
N GLY A 111 -3.34 17.35 -0.35
CA GLY A 111 -2.07 16.89 -0.92
C GLY A 111 -1.57 15.62 -0.26
N LYS A 112 -1.56 15.56 1.07
CA LYS A 112 -1.13 14.38 1.82
C LYS A 112 -2.00 13.16 1.55
N VAL A 113 -3.33 13.32 1.51
CA VAL A 113 -4.27 12.22 1.22
C VAL A 113 -4.04 11.68 -0.19
N PHE A 114 -3.92 12.57 -1.18
CA PHE A 114 -3.66 12.15 -2.57
C PHE A 114 -2.30 11.48 -2.73
N HIS A 115 -1.27 11.96 -2.05
CA HIS A 115 0.04 11.32 -2.10
C HIS A 115 -0.02 9.88 -1.59
N VAL A 116 -0.60 9.65 -0.41
CA VAL A 116 -0.67 8.30 0.16
C VAL A 116 -1.63 7.40 -0.61
N ASN A 117 -2.83 7.90 -0.91
CA ASN A 117 -3.93 7.05 -1.41
C ASN A 117 -3.89 6.80 -2.92
N PHE A 118 -3.21 7.65 -3.68
CA PHE A 118 -3.17 7.58 -5.13
C PHE A 118 -1.75 7.64 -5.71
N PHE A 119 -1.01 8.74 -5.52
CA PHE A 119 0.29 8.90 -6.18
C PHE A 119 1.32 7.85 -5.76
N ALA A 120 1.34 7.42 -4.51
CA ALA A 120 2.24 6.36 -4.06
C ALA A 120 2.02 5.06 -4.86
N SER A 121 0.76 4.72 -5.14
CA SER A 121 0.43 3.54 -5.96
C SER A 121 0.94 3.67 -7.40
N VAL A 122 0.84 4.85 -7.99
CA VAL A 122 1.39 5.14 -9.33
C VAL A 122 2.91 5.06 -9.33
N ILE A 123 3.57 5.65 -8.33
CA ILE A 123 5.04 5.65 -8.20
C ILE A 123 5.56 4.21 -8.02
N LEU A 124 4.93 3.42 -7.14
CA LEU A 124 5.29 2.02 -6.92
C LEU A 124 5.09 1.17 -8.17
N ALA A 125 3.96 1.31 -8.85
CA ALA A 125 3.68 0.56 -10.08
C ALA A 125 4.69 0.88 -11.20
N ARG A 126 5.06 2.17 -11.35
CA ARG A 126 6.09 2.60 -12.32
C ARG A 126 7.47 2.11 -11.95
N GLY A 127 7.84 2.22 -10.68
CA GLY A 127 9.17 1.86 -10.20
C GLY A 127 9.43 0.36 -10.19
N LEU A 128 8.39 -0.47 -10.04
CA LEU A 128 8.47 -1.94 -9.98
C LEU A 128 7.95 -2.60 -11.26
N LYS A 129 7.83 -1.84 -12.35
CA LYS A 129 7.25 -2.32 -13.61
C LYS A 129 8.00 -3.53 -14.17
N GLU A 130 9.33 -3.50 -14.16
CA GLU A 130 10.14 -4.56 -14.77
C GLU A 130 10.00 -5.88 -13.99
N GLU A 131 10.00 -5.82 -12.65
CA GLU A 131 9.84 -6.99 -11.78
C GLU A 131 8.43 -7.60 -11.91
N LEU A 132 7.40 -6.75 -12.09
CA LEU A 132 6.04 -7.19 -12.39
C LEU A 132 5.94 -7.86 -13.76
N LEU A 133 6.57 -7.28 -14.78
CA LEU A 133 6.58 -7.88 -16.13
C LEU A 133 7.31 -9.23 -16.16
N GLN A 134 8.45 -9.36 -15.46
CA GLN A 134 9.21 -10.60 -15.37
C GLN A 134 8.41 -11.74 -14.71
N ALA A 135 7.57 -11.42 -13.76
CA ALA A 135 6.72 -12.39 -13.08
C ALA A 135 5.36 -12.61 -13.75
N GLN A 136 5.02 -11.84 -14.80
CA GLN A 136 3.64 -11.71 -15.30
C GLN A 136 2.67 -11.38 -14.14
N GLY A 137 3.12 -10.49 -13.25
CA GLY A 137 2.48 -10.17 -11.98
C GLY A 137 1.24 -9.29 -12.14
N ALA A 138 0.48 -9.19 -11.05
CA ALA A 138 -0.74 -8.41 -10.97
C ALA A 138 -0.59 -7.19 -10.05
N ILE A 139 -1.34 -6.12 -10.36
CA ILE A 139 -1.50 -4.97 -9.46
C ILE A 139 -2.93 -4.98 -8.90
N VAL A 140 -3.04 -4.89 -7.58
CA VAL A 140 -4.31 -4.84 -6.86
C VAL A 140 -4.40 -3.52 -6.10
N ASN A 141 -5.40 -2.72 -6.41
CA ASN A 141 -5.68 -1.48 -5.70
C ASN A 141 -6.84 -1.67 -4.72
N VAL A 142 -6.60 -1.40 -3.44
CA VAL A 142 -7.67 -1.41 -2.42
C VAL A 142 -8.38 -0.06 -2.45
N THR A 143 -9.50 -0.02 -3.15
CA THR A 143 -10.36 1.16 -3.31
C THR A 143 -11.32 1.34 -2.12
N SER A 144 -12.42 2.04 -2.31
CA SER A 144 -13.45 2.21 -1.30
C SER A 144 -14.79 2.49 -1.96
N ILE A 145 -15.87 2.05 -1.34
CA ILE A 145 -17.23 2.45 -1.74
C ILE A 145 -17.41 3.97 -1.71
N ALA A 146 -16.65 4.67 -0.86
CA ALA A 146 -16.65 6.13 -0.79
C ALA A 146 -16.12 6.80 -2.07
N GLY A 147 -15.39 6.09 -2.92
CA GLY A 147 -14.97 6.58 -4.24
C GLY A 147 -16.08 6.59 -5.29
N SER A 148 -17.15 5.82 -5.09
CA SER A 148 -18.27 5.70 -6.02
C SER A 148 -19.59 6.22 -5.49
N ARG A 149 -19.71 6.44 -4.18
CA ARG A 149 -20.95 6.88 -3.51
C ARG A 149 -20.63 7.87 -2.39
N VAL A 150 -21.58 8.77 -2.11
CA VAL A 150 -21.49 9.60 -0.91
C VAL A 150 -21.52 8.70 0.33
N HIS A 151 -20.53 8.87 1.19
CA HIS A 151 -20.38 8.09 2.41
C HIS A 151 -20.36 9.00 3.64
N PRO A 152 -21.18 8.73 4.69
CA PRO A 152 -21.36 9.66 5.81
C PRO A 152 -20.09 9.91 6.62
N PHE A 153 -19.15 8.97 6.62
CA PHE A 153 -17.92 9.05 7.41
C PHE A 153 -16.65 9.37 6.59
N ALA A 154 -16.73 9.39 5.25
CA ALA A 154 -15.58 9.65 4.39
C ALA A 154 -15.42 11.14 4.14
N GLY A 155 -14.24 11.69 4.43
CA GLY A 155 -13.88 13.05 4.04
C GLY A 155 -13.78 13.22 2.52
N ALA A 156 -13.93 14.45 2.03
CA ALA A 156 -13.94 14.74 0.61
C ALA A 156 -12.62 14.33 -0.08
N ALA A 157 -11.48 14.68 0.49
CA ALA A 157 -10.16 14.30 -0.05
C ALA A 157 -9.99 12.77 -0.12
N TYR A 158 -10.44 12.03 0.92
CA TYR A 158 -10.40 10.57 0.91
C TYR A 158 -11.27 9.99 -0.22
N ALA A 159 -12.53 10.40 -0.28
CA ALA A 159 -13.47 9.91 -1.29
C ALA A 159 -12.94 10.13 -2.70
N THR A 160 -12.49 11.35 -3.00
CA THR A 160 -11.94 11.71 -4.30
C THR A 160 -10.66 10.93 -4.63
N SER A 161 -9.75 10.76 -3.65
CA SER A 161 -8.53 9.97 -3.86
C SER A 161 -8.82 8.49 -4.16
N LYS A 162 -9.86 7.92 -3.54
CA LYS A 162 -10.28 6.54 -3.78
C LYS A 162 -11.06 6.38 -5.10
N ALA A 163 -11.75 7.42 -5.56
CA ALA A 163 -12.32 7.47 -6.91
C ALA A 163 -11.20 7.52 -7.99
N ALA A 164 -10.14 8.29 -7.75
CA ALA A 164 -9.01 8.37 -8.66
C ALA A 164 -8.20 7.06 -8.75
N LEU A 165 -8.19 6.26 -7.68
CA LEU A 165 -7.48 4.98 -7.61
C LEU A 165 -8.23 3.82 -8.29
N GLY A 166 -9.55 3.90 -8.38
CA GLY A 166 -10.43 2.89 -9.01
C GLY A 166 -10.51 3.04 -10.49
#